data_be47f3c1e03ec2a24444f77dae040366
#
_entry.id   be47f3c1e03ec2a24444f77dae040366
#
_cell.length_a   1.000
_cell.length_b   1.000
_cell.length_c   1.000
_cell.angle_alpha   90.00
_cell.angle_beta   90.00
_cell.angle_gamma   90.00
#
_symmetry.space_group_name_H-M   'P 1'
#
loop_
_entity.id
_entity.type
_entity.pdbx_description
1 polymer ?
#
loop_
_entity_poly.entity_id
_entity_poly.type
_entity_poly.pdbx_seq_one_letter_code
_entity_poly.pdbx_strand_id
1 'polypeptide(L)'
;MRRLPILGLMVLMAFLLPLLVQGKGDAAAGKAVFAKRCATCHGAAGEGKDAIAKMMKVTFRHLGAKEVQAKSDAELRKDMTEGTGKMKPVAGMTEEEITNLVAYVRTLALKE
;
A
#
# COMPACT_ATOMS: atom_id res chain seq x y z
N MET A 1 -16.27 65.21 -22.99
CA MET A 1 -15.45 64.42 -22.06
C MET A 1 -16.02 63.00 -22.02
N ARG A 2 -15.35 62.12 -22.65
CA ARG A 2 -15.70 60.71 -22.66
C ARG A 2 -15.10 60.03 -21.42
N ARG A 3 -15.97 59.55 -20.54
CA ARG A 3 -15.51 58.70 -19.43
C ARG A 3 -15.40 57.29 -19.96
N LEU A 4 -14.18 56.76 -20.04
CA LEU A 4 -13.96 55.36 -20.28
C LEU A 4 -14.37 54.56 -19.05
N PRO A 5 -15.14 53.50 -19.20
CA PRO A 5 -15.35 52.59 -18.12
C PRO A 5 -14.10 51.73 -17.96
N ILE A 6 -13.53 51.75 -16.78
CA ILE A 6 -12.47 50.86 -16.37
C ILE A 6 -13.11 49.48 -16.28
N LEU A 7 -12.94 48.68 -17.32
CA LEU A 7 -13.22 47.25 -17.22
C LEU A 7 -12.25 46.65 -16.19
N GLY A 8 -12.77 46.38 -15.02
CA GLY A 8 -12.04 45.59 -14.06
C GLY A 8 -11.79 44.20 -14.62
N LEU A 9 -10.58 43.95 -15.04
CA LEU A 9 -10.10 42.63 -15.36
C LEU A 9 -10.01 41.81 -14.06
N MET A 10 -11.10 41.14 -13.72
CA MET A 10 -11.04 40.09 -12.71
C MET A 10 -10.20 38.97 -13.28
N VAL A 11 -8.93 38.98 -12.95
CA VAL A 11 -8.08 37.81 -13.12
C VAL A 11 -8.59 36.76 -12.15
N LEU A 12 -9.42 35.88 -12.66
CA LEU A 12 -9.81 34.65 -11.98
C LEU A 12 -8.56 33.79 -11.89
N MET A 13 -7.81 33.96 -10.81
CA MET A 13 -6.69 33.10 -10.48
C MET A 13 -7.31 31.78 -10.08
N ALA A 14 -7.51 30.90 -11.07
CA ALA A 14 -7.84 29.50 -10.81
C ALA A 14 -6.64 28.94 -10.06
N PHE A 15 -6.78 28.84 -8.74
CA PHE A 15 -5.93 27.99 -7.92
C PHE A 15 -6.16 26.58 -8.41
N LEU A 16 -5.34 26.13 -9.36
CA LEU A 16 -5.12 24.71 -9.59
C LEU A 16 -4.43 24.18 -8.32
N LEU A 17 -5.25 23.81 -7.34
CA LEU A 17 -4.79 22.89 -6.32
C LEU A 17 -4.23 21.69 -7.06
N PRO A 18 -2.95 21.36 -6.88
CA PRO A 18 -2.50 20.08 -7.35
C PRO A 18 -3.40 19.06 -6.64
N LEU A 19 -4.23 18.37 -7.40
CA LEU A 19 -4.79 17.12 -6.96
C LEU A 19 -3.59 16.27 -6.57
N LEU A 20 -3.34 16.18 -5.25
CA LEU A 20 -2.50 15.14 -4.71
C LEU A 20 -3.21 13.83 -5.07
N VAL A 21 -2.96 13.37 -6.28
CA VAL A 21 -3.15 11.98 -6.59
C VAL A 21 -2.17 11.30 -5.66
N GLN A 22 -2.67 10.82 -4.52
CA GLN A 22 -1.96 9.82 -3.78
C GLN A 22 -1.87 8.63 -4.72
N GLY A 23 -0.81 8.65 -5.52
CA GLY A 23 -0.52 7.58 -6.43
C GLY A 23 -0.51 6.29 -5.64
N LYS A 24 -1.25 5.28 -6.10
CA LYS A 24 -1.03 3.91 -5.66
C LYS A 24 0.47 3.69 -5.72
N GLY A 25 1.04 3.08 -4.68
CA GLY A 25 2.47 2.83 -4.63
C GLY A 25 2.97 2.02 -5.83
N ASP A 26 4.26 2.01 -6.01
CA ASP A 26 4.92 1.23 -7.04
C ASP A 26 4.99 -0.26 -6.63
N ALA A 27 4.23 -1.11 -7.29
CA ALA A 27 4.18 -2.54 -7.00
C ALA A 27 5.53 -3.23 -7.29
N ALA A 28 6.28 -2.81 -8.30
CA ALA A 28 7.60 -3.37 -8.60
C ALA A 28 8.61 -3.07 -7.49
N ALA A 29 8.62 -1.84 -6.98
CA ALA A 29 9.43 -1.46 -5.82
C ALA A 29 8.94 -2.19 -4.55
N GLY A 30 7.64 -2.35 -4.38
CA GLY A 30 7.03 -3.12 -3.30
C GLY A 30 7.42 -4.59 -3.31
N LYS A 31 7.54 -5.19 -4.50
CA LYS A 31 8.04 -6.56 -4.66
C LYS A 31 9.46 -6.73 -4.10
N ALA A 32 10.32 -5.77 -4.34
CA ALA A 32 11.70 -5.81 -3.81
C ALA A 32 11.71 -5.74 -2.26
N VAL A 33 10.88 -4.89 -1.68
CA VAL A 33 10.72 -4.81 -0.22
C VAL A 33 10.15 -6.12 0.33
N PHE A 34 9.12 -6.65 -0.31
CA PHE A 34 8.48 -7.91 0.07
C PHE A 34 9.48 -9.07 0.09
N ALA A 35 10.31 -9.18 -0.93
CA ALA A 35 11.32 -10.23 -1.03
C ALA A 35 12.31 -10.20 0.14
N LYS A 36 12.64 -9.00 0.63
CA LYS A 36 13.59 -8.83 1.75
C LYS A 36 12.94 -8.99 3.12
N ARG A 37 11.70 -8.55 3.28
CA ARG A 37 11.08 -8.35 4.59
C ARG A 37 9.93 -9.30 4.90
N CYS A 38 9.32 -9.89 3.90
CA CYS A 38 8.06 -10.62 4.06
C CYS A 38 8.15 -12.07 3.56
N ALA A 39 8.86 -12.30 2.48
CA ALA A 39 8.89 -13.59 1.78
C ALA A 39 9.44 -14.75 2.63
N THR A 40 10.28 -14.47 3.63
CA THR A 40 10.81 -15.50 4.54
C THR A 40 9.69 -16.32 5.20
N CYS A 41 8.59 -15.66 5.57
CA CYS A 41 7.43 -16.32 6.15
C CYS A 41 6.30 -16.50 5.14
N HIS A 42 6.02 -15.48 4.35
CA HIS A 42 4.87 -15.45 3.44
C HIS A 42 5.09 -16.11 2.08
N GLY A 43 6.35 -16.46 1.73
CA GLY A 43 6.67 -16.98 0.42
C GLY A 43 6.74 -15.89 -0.66
N ALA A 44 7.36 -16.19 -1.80
CA ALA A 44 7.60 -15.20 -2.86
C ALA A 44 6.30 -14.64 -3.48
N ALA A 45 5.23 -15.42 -3.50
CA ALA A 45 3.92 -15.03 -4.02
C ALA A 45 2.85 -14.87 -2.92
N GLY A 46 3.25 -14.80 -1.66
CA GLY A 46 2.32 -14.65 -0.53
C GLY A 46 1.60 -15.94 -0.13
N GLU A 47 2.03 -17.08 -0.64
CA GLU A 47 1.40 -18.39 -0.41
C GLU A 47 1.58 -18.91 1.02
N GLY A 48 2.56 -18.38 1.76
CA GLY A 48 2.98 -18.89 3.05
C GLY A 48 3.93 -20.07 2.94
N LYS A 49 4.94 -20.12 3.80
CA LYS A 49 5.89 -21.24 3.84
C LYS A 49 5.47 -22.27 4.87
N ASP A 50 5.20 -23.49 4.43
CA ASP A 50 4.76 -24.59 5.29
C ASP A 50 5.73 -24.91 6.42
N ALA A 51 7.03 -24.89 6.15
CA ALA A 51 8.04 -25.14 7.17
C ALA A 51 7.99 -24.10 8.30
N ILE A 52 7.79 -22.84 7.96
CA ILE A 52 7.66 -21.75 8.93
C ILE A 52 6.32 -21.88 9.68
N ALA A 53 5.25 -22.18 8.96
CA ALA A 53 3.92 -22.40 9.58
C ALA A 53 3.97 -23.49 10.64
N LYS A 54 4.60 -24.61 10.34
CA LYS A 54 4.78 -25.73 11.28
C LYS A 54 5.63 -25.33 12.49
N MET A 55 6.74 -24.65 12.26
CA MET A 55 7.64 -24.18 13.32
C MET A 55 6.93 -23.21 14.27
N MET A 56 6.14 -22.28 13.73
CA MET A 56 5.41 -21.28 14.50
C MET A 56 4.07 -21.75 15.02
N LYS A 57 3.62 -22.94 14.61
CA LYS A 57 2.29 -23.48 14.91
C LYS A 57 1.17 -22.55 14.49
N VAL A 58 1.25 -22.07 13.27
CA VAL A 58 0.24 -21.19 12.64
C VAL A 58 -0.18 -21.75 11.30
N THR A 59 -1.30 -21.24 10.79
CA THR A 59 -1.71 -21.42 9.40
C THR A 59 -1.56 -20.09 8.70
N PHE A 60 -0.71 -20.02 7.67
CA PHE A 60 -0.63 -18.83 6.83
C PHE A 60 -1.83 -18.77 5.89
N ARG A 61 -2.50 -17.66 5.91
CA ARG A 61 -3.48 -17.35 4.88
C ARG A 61 -2.74 -16.82 3.65
N HIS A 62 -3.11 -17.29 2.47
CA HIS A 62 -2.54 -16.74 1.24
C HIS A 62 -2.84 -15.24 1.17
N LEU A 63 -1.83 -14.40 0.94
CA LEU A 63 -2.01 -12.95 0.92
C LEU A 63 -2.93 -12.49 -0.23
N GLY A 64 -3.06 -13.29 -1.27
CA GLY A 64 -4.00 -13.06 -2.35
C GLY A 64 -5.43 -13.54 -2.09
N ALA A 65 -5.68 -14.18 -0.95
CA ALA A 65 -7.01 -14.66 -0.60
C ALA A 65 -8.02 -13.51 -0.43
N LYS A 66 -9.26 -13.79 -0.72
CA LYS A 66 -10.36 -12.81 -0.68
C LYS A 66 -10.44 -12.05 0.64
N GLU A 67 -10.27 -12.74 1.74
CA GLU A 67 -10.35 -12.16 3.09
C GLU A 67 -9.22 -11.14 3.35
N VAL A 68 -8.03 -11.38 2.80
CA VAL A 68 -6.91 -10.44 2.90
C VAL A 68 -7.14 -9.25 1.98
N GLN A 69 -7.56 -9.51 0.75
CA GLN A 69 -7.81 -8.47 -0.25
C GLN A 69 -9.02 -7.59 0.09
N ALA A 70 -9.94 -8.05 0.93
CA ALA A 70 -11.06 -7.27 1.44
C ALA A 70 -10.66 -6.26 2.52
N LYS A 71 -9.48 -6.40 3.12
CA LYS A 71 -8.94 -5.41 4.06
C LYS A 71 -8.66 -4.09 3.33
N SER A 72 -8.91 -2.98 4.04
CA SER A 72 -8.50 -1.67 3.54
C SER A 72 -6.97 -1.53 3.50
N ASP A 73 -6.47 -0.57 2.72
CA ASP A 73 -5.04 -0.27 2.71
C ASP A 73 -4.54 0.13 4.10
N ALA A 74 -5.35 0.87 4.86
CA ALA A 74 -5.02 1.24 6.24
C ALA A 74 -4.89 0.02 7.15
N GLU A 75 -5.75 -0.97 7.02
CA GLU A 75 -5.68 -2.22 7.79
C GLU A 75 -4.46 -3.05 7.41
N LEU A 76 -4.13 -3.15 6.12
CA LEU A 76 -2.91 -3.83 5.67
C LEU A 76 -1.65 -3.13 6.20
N ARG A 77 -1.61 -1.81 6.15
CA ARG A 77 -0.51 -1.01 6.72
C ARG A 77 -0.37 -1.27 8.21
N LYS A 78 -1.46 -1.29 8.94
CA LYS A 78 -1.48 -1.56 10.37
C LYS A 78 -0.94 -2.95 10.70
N ASP A 79 -1.35 -3.96 9.95
CA ASP A 79 -0.85 -5.33 10.13
C ASP A 79 0.68 -5.40 9.93
N MET A 80 1.21 -4.65 8.98
CA MET A 80 2.66 -4.60 8.72
C MET A 80 3.42 -3.84 9.80
N THR A 81 2.91 -2.71 10.25
CA THR A 81 3.61 -1.78 11.15
C THR A 81 3.42 -2.11 12.62
N GLU A 82 2.30 -2.67 13.01
CA GLU A 82 1.96 -3.02 14.38
C GLU A 82 1.99 -4.53 14.63
N GLY A 83 1.98 -5.33 13.58
CA GLY A 83 1.84 -6.77 13.66
C GLY A 83 0.40 -7.20 13.89
N THR A 84 0.15 -8.51 13.75
CA THR A 84 -1.16 -9.12 13.98
C THR A 84 -0.98 -10.58 14.33
N GLY A 85 -1.67 -11.07 15.36
CA GLY A 85 -1.48 -12.44 15.85
C GLY A 85 -0.03 -12.72 16.20
N LYS A 86 0.54 -13.75 15.61
CA LYS A 86 1.96 -14.10 15.77
C LYS A 86 2.89 -13.36 14.80
N MET A 87 2.35 -12.59 13.86
CA MET A 87 3.13 -11.74 13.00
C MET A 87 3.67 -10.55 13.79
N LYS A 88 4.97 -10.44 13.88
CA LYS A 88 5.63 -9.31 14.55
C LYS A 88 5.58 -8.06 13.66
N PRO A 89 5.60 -6.86 14.27
CA PRO A 89 5.78 -5.62 13.53
C PRO A 89 7.04 -5.65 12.66
N VAL A 90 6.94 -5.12 11.45
CA VAL A 90 8.10 -4.91 10.58
C VAL A 90 8.64 -3.51 10.83
N ALA A 91 9.74 -3.41 11.56
CA ALA A 91 10.34 -2.14 11.92
C ALA A 91 11.18 -1.55 10.79
N GLY A 92 11.33 -0.22 10.80
CA GLY A 92 12.31 0.49 9.97
C GLY A 92 11.91 0.68 8.51
N MET A 93 10.66 0.44 8.13
CA MET A 93 10.17 0.75 6.79
C MET A 93 9.79 2.24 6.68
N THR A 94 10.13 2.85 5.56
CA THR A 94 9.66 4.19 5.21
C THR A 94 8.18 4.16 4.81
N GLU A 95 7.51 5.31 4.84
CA GLU A 95 6.14 5.44 4.34
C GLU A 95 6.01 5.05 2.86
N GLU A 96 7.01 5.39 2.06
CA GLU A 96 7.05 5.00 0.65
C GLU A 96 7.15 3.49 0.49
N GLU A 97 8.04 2.83 1.23
CA GLU A 97 8.17 1.38 1.21
C GLU A 97 6.87 0.68 1.61
N ILE A 98 6.19 1.17 2.64
CA ILE A 98 4.90 0.63 3.08
C ILE A 98 3.84 0.80 1.99
N THR A 99 3.76 1.98 1.39
CA THR A 99 2.81 2.26 0.29
C THR A 99 3.07 1.35 -0.91
N ASN A 100 4.33 1.18 -1.28
CA ASN A 100 4.74 0.27 -2.36
C ASN A 100 4.44 -1.18 -2.03
N LEU A 101 4.62 -1.56 -0.78
CA LEU A 101 4.34 -2.91 -0.29
C LEU A 101 2.85 -3.25 -0.38
N VAL A 102 1.99 -2.33 0.02
CA VAL A 102 0.53 -2.48 -0.12
C VAL A 102 0.17 -2.66 -1.60
N ALA A 103 0.73 -1.84 -2.48
CA ALA A 103 0.51 -1.98 -3.93
C ALA A 103 0.93 -3.36 -4.44
N TYR A 104 2.05 -3.88 -3.99
CA TYR A 104 2.50 -5.23 -4.36
C TYR A 104 1.55 -6.32 -3.83
N VAL A 105 1.14 -6.26 -2.58
CA VAL A 105 0.19 -7.23 -1.98
C VAL A 105 -1.12 -7.27 -2.77
N ARG A 106 -1.59 -6.13 -3.29
CA ARG A 106 -2.78 -6.09 -4.14
C ARG A 106 -2.60 -6.87 -5.44
N THR A 107 -1.39 -6.93 -5.98
CA THR A 107 -1.10 -7.72 -7.20
C THR A 107 -1.16 -9.23 -6.97
N LEU A 108 -1.11 -9.67 -5.71
CA LEU A 108 -1.17 -11.08 -5.35
C LEU A 108 -2.58 -11.66 -5.33
N ALA A 109 -3.60 -10.84 -5.55
CA ALA A 109 -5.00 -11.26 -5.52
C ALA A 109 -5.20 -12.50 -6.41
N LEU A 110 -5.76 -13.55 -5.80
CA LEU A 110 -6.05 -14.78 -6.51
C LEU A 110 -7.26 -14.55 -7.44
N LYS A 111 -7.18 -15.09 -8.64
CA LYS A 111 -8.33 -15.11 -9.55
C LYS A 111 -9.32 -16.15 -9.06
N GLU A 112 -10.61 -15.77 -9.03
CA GLU A 112 -11.72 -16.69 -8.80
C GLU A 112 -11.96 -17.59 -10.00
#